data_3b3513e560592781ea1eba1380783fc6
#
_entry.id   3b3513e560592781ea1eba1380783fc6
#
_cell.length_a   1.000
_cell.length_b   1.000
_cell.length_c   1.000
_cell.angle_alpha   90.00
_cell.angle_beta   90.00
_cell.angle_gamma   90.00
#
_symmetry.space_group_name_H-M   'P 1'
#
loop_
_entity.id
_entity.type
_entity.pdbx_description
1 polymer ?
#
loop_
_entity_poly.entity_id
_entity_poly.type
_entity_poly.pdbx_seq_one_letter_code
_entity_poly.pdbx_strand_id
1 'polypeptide(L)'
;NVLLIDGTGAAAQPGQTVIVQNGVITEVGPVKKVKVPAGALTVDGTGRTLMPGMIGMHDHMYYSAAGGRSAQMSYTGPRLYLGAGVTTIRTTGSQSPYGDINLKRRIDQGMVPGPRIYVTTPYLTGPGGGGTMSVAETPEQARRFVAYWAEEGASWIKFYTNISREAMGAAIDEAHKQGMKATGHLCSVTFREAVDLHIDDLAHGGMTA
;
A
#
# COMPACT_ATOMS: atom_id res chain seq x y z
N ASN A 1 -22.05 -16.41 -13.98
CA ASN A 1 -23.02 -16.59 -12.89
C ASN A 1 -22.31 -16.63 -11.55
N VAL A 2 -22.43 -15.55 -10.77
CA VAL A 2 -21.77 -15.41 -9.46
C VAL A 2 -22.75 -14.87 -8.41
N LEU A 3 -22.45 -15.11 -7.13
CA LEU A 3 -22.94 -14.25 -6.06
C LEU A 3 -22.03 -13.01 -6.02
N LEU A 4 -22.57 -11.81 -6.26
CA LEU A 4 -21.79 -10.59 -6.28
C LEU A 4 -21.87 -9.85 -4.94
N ILE A 5 -20.71 -9.52 -4.37
CA ILE A 5 -20.55 -8.55 -3.29
C ILE A 5 -19.78 -7.36 -3.89
N ASP A 6 -20.45 -6.23 -4.07
CA ASP A 6 -19.89 -5.09 -4.83
C ASP A 6 -19.06 -4.11 -3.97
N GLY A 7 -18.98 -4.32 -2.66
CA GLY A 7 -18.25 -3.46 -1.74
C GLY A 7 -18.98 -2.17 -1.32
N THR A 8 -20.22 -1.96 -1.75
CA THR A 8 -21.01 -0.78 -1.39
C THR A 8 -21.70 -0.88 -0.02
N GLY A 9 -21.67 -2.06 0.61
CA GLY A 9 -22.43 -2.37 1.82
C GLY A 9 -23.86 -2.87 1.54
N ALA A 10 -24.25 -2.95 0.27
CA ALA A 10 -25.54 -3.54 -0.13
C ALA A 10 -25.54 -5.07 0.05
N ALA A 11 -26.73 -5.67 0.11
CA ALA A 11 -26.88 -7.12 0.18
C ALA A 11 -26.25 -7.82 -1.04
N ALA A 12 -25.64 -8.99 -0.82
CA ALA A 12 -25.07 -9.79 -1.88
C ALA A 12 -26.13 -10.15 -2.96
N GLN A 13 -25.75 -9.99 -4.22
CA GLN A 13 -26.63 -10.13 -5.38
C GLN A 13 -26.38 -11.48 -6.08
N PRO A 14 -27.31 -12.44 -6.04
CA PRO A 14 -27.12 -13.71 -6.72
C PRO A 14 -27.32 -13.58 -8.24
N GLY A 15 -26.74 -14.52 -8.99
CA GLY A 15 -26.99 -14.67 -10.42
C GLY A 15 -26.48 -13.55 -11.28
N GLN A 16 -25.37 -12.92 -10.91
CA GLN A 16 -24.79 -11.79 -11.64
C GLN A 16 -23.74 -12.23 -12.65
N THR A 17 -23.60 -11.45 -13.71
CA THR A 17 -22.50 -11.47 -14.66
C THR A 17 -21.76 -10.12 -14.58
N VAL A 18 -20.45 -10.18 -14.60
CA VAL A 18 -19.58 -8.99 -14.65
C VAL A 18 -18.73 -9.05 -15.89
N ILE A 19 -18.73 -8.00 -16.68
CA ILE A 19 -17.89 -7.84 -17.86
C ILE A 19 -16.76 -6.85 -17.54
N VAL A 20 -15.52 -7.30 -17.84
CA VAL A 20 -14.32 -6.48 -17.70
C VAL A 20 -13.71 -6.29 -19.09
N GLN A 21 -13.42 -5.06 -19.47
CA GLN A 21 -12.76 -4.72 -20.71
C GLN A 21 -11.63 -3.74 -20.44
N ASN A 22 -10.43 -4.04 -20.91
CA ASN A 22 -9.24 -3.21 -20.70
C ASN A 22 -8.99 -2.86 -19.21
N GLY A 23 -9.21 -3.84 -18.30
CA GLY A 23 -9.00 -3.65 -16.87
C GLY A 23 -10.11 -2.85 -16.14
N VAL A 24 -11.20 -2.50 -16.84
CA VAL A 24 -12.33 -1.75 -16.28
C VAL A 24 -13.59 -2.61 -16.31
N ILE A 25 -14.38 -2.58 -15.24
CA ILE A 25 -15.72 -3.18 -15.21
C ILE A 25 -16.62 -2.31 -16.06
N THR A 26 -17.14 -2.86 -17.17
CA THR A 26 -17.98 -2.14 -18.14
C THR A 26 -19.47 -2.46 -18.01
N GLU A 27 -19.79 -3.63 -17.48
CA GLU A 27 -21.18 -4.03 -17.27
C GLU A 27 -21.29 -4.98 -16.07
N VAL A 28 -22.35 -4.79 -15.28
CA VAL A 28 -22.76 -5.68 -14.19
C VAL A 28 -24.27 -5.86 -14.25
N GLY A 29 -24.74 -7.08 -14.19
CA GLY A 29 -26.18 -7.33 -14.16
C GLY A 29 -26.56 -8.80 -14.12
N PRO A 30 -27.88 -9.09 -14.03
CA PRO A 30 -28.39 -10.46 -14.02
C PRO A 30 -27.93 -11.26 -15.24
N VAL A 31 -27.49 -12.51 -15.03
CA VAL A 31 -26.96 -13.39 -16.07
C VAL A 31 -27.88 -13.52 -17.30
N LYS A 32 -29.19 -13.40 -17.12
CA LYS A 32 -30.17 -13.47 -18.22
C LYS A 32 -30.26 -12.19 -19.05
N LYS A 33 -29.72 -11.06 -18.56
CA LYS A 33 -29.81 -9.74 -19.21
C LYS A 33 -28.50 -9.27 -19.84
N VAL A 34 -27.37 -9.65 -19.24
CA VAL A 34 -26.04 -9.27 -19.73
C VAL A 34 -25.64 -10.14 -20.90
N LYS A 35 -25.31 -9.51 -22.03
CA LYS A 35 -24.81 -10.18 -23.23
C LYS A 35 -23.29 -10.23 -23.20
N VAL A 36 -22.75 -11.46 -23.09
CA VAL A 36 -21.30 -11.65 -23.18
C VAL A 36 -20.82 -11.33 -24.58
N PRO A 37 -19.82 -10.44 -24.75
CA PRO A 37 -19.27 -10.10 -26.07
C PRO A 37 -18.70 -11.33 -26.77
N ALA A 38 -18.83 -11.39 -28.09
CA ALA A 38 -18.22 -12.44 -28.88
C ALA A 38 -16.70 -12.44 -28.70
N GLY A 39 -16.10 -13.61 -28.49
CA GLY A 39 -14.67 -13.76 -28.26
C GLY A 39 -14.16 -13.39 -26.85
N ALA A 40 -15.06 -13.03 -25.93
CA ALA A 40 -14.66 -12.79 -24.54
C ALA A 40 -14.20 -14.09 -23.86
N LEU A 41 -13.11 -14.00 -23.10
CA LEU A 41 -12.71 -15.07 -22.18
C LEU A 41 -13.76 -15.18 -21.07
N THR A 42 -14.40 -16.33 -20.96
CA THR A 42 -15.44 -16.55 -19.96
C THR A 42 -14.90 -17.42 -18.82
N VAL A 43 -15.06 -16.94 -17.59
CA VAL A 43 -14.79 -17.69 -16.37
C VAL A 43 -16.14 -18.10 -15.76
N ASP A 44 -16.36 -19.42 -15.62
CA ASP A 44 -17.55 -19.91 -14.92
C ASP A 44 -17.40 -19.70 -13.40
N GLY A 45 -18.26 -18.86 -12.87
CA GLY A 45 -18.32 -18.53 -11.46
C GLY A 45 -19.48 -19.18 -10.72
N THR A 46 -20.14 -20.20 -11.30
CA THR A 46 -21.25 -20.91 -10.67
C THR A 46 -20.85 -21.46 -9.30
N GLY A 47 -21.62 -21.13 -8.27
CA GLY A 47 -21.35 -21.52 -6.89
C GLY A 47 -20.22 -20.72 -6.21
N ARG A 48 -19.71 -19.68 -6.86
CA ARG A 48 -18.65 -18.82 -6.32
C ARG A 48 -19.16 -17.42 -6.03
N THR A 49 -18.43 -16.74 -5.14
CA THR A 49 -18.65 -15.33 -4.82
C THR A 49 -17.59 -14.49 -5.51
N LEU A 50 -18.03 -13.45 -6.22
CA LEU A 50 -17.16 -12.39 -6.75
C LEU A 50 -17.24 -11.19 -5.82
N MET A 51 -16.09 -10.72 -5.38
CA MET A 51 -15.96 -9.54 -4.50
C MET A 51 -14.75 -8.71 -4.91
N PRO A 52 -14.64 -7.43 -4.48
CA PRO A 52 -13.42 -6.66 -4.65
C PRO A 52 -12.23 -7.37 -4.04
N GLY A 53 -11.07 -7.24 -4.66
CA GLY A 53 -9.83 -7.76 -4.10
C GLY A 53 -9.49 -7.09 -2.77
N MET A 54 -8.87 -7.81 -1.87
CA MET A 54 -8.43 -7.29 -0.58
C MET A 54 -7.35 -6.22 -0.76
N ILE A 55 -7.34 -5.26 0.16
CA ILE A 55 -6.35 -4.18 0.23
C ILE A 55 -5.51 -4.35 1.48
N GLY A 56 -4.22 -4.55 1.32
CA GLY A 56 -3.25 -4.55 2.40
C GLY A 56 -2.79 -3.13 2.71
N MET A 57 -3.11 -2.62 3.90
CA MET A 57 -2.76 -1.26 4.32
C MET A 57 -1.45 -1.19 5.11
N HIS A 58 -0.90 -2.35 5.50
CA HIS A 58 0.36 -2.45 6.25
C HIS A 58 1.12 -3.70 5.81
N ASP A 59 1.83 -3.58 4.70
CA ASP A 59 2.56 -4.68 4.10
C ASP A 59 4.05 -4.36 3.90
N HIS A 60 4.84 -5.39 3.66
CA HIS A 60 6.26 -5.24 3.33
C HIS A 60 6.63 -6.17 2.19
N MET A 61 7.55 -5.72 1.32
CA MET A 61 8.18 -6.56 0.29
C MET A 61 9.46 -7.23 0.80
N TYR A 62 9.62 -7.30 2.10
CA TYR A 62 10.67 -8.06 2.76
C TYR A 62 10.10 -8.81 3.97
N TYR A 63 10.84 -9.78 4.46
CA TYR A 63 10.60 -10.39 5.76
C TYR A 63 11.92 -10.53 6.52
N SER A 64 11.82 -10.54 7.85
CA SER A 64 12.97 -10.76 8.71
C SER A 64 13.31 -12.24 8.76
N ALA A 65 14.56 -12.58 8.52
CA ALA A 65 15.11 -13.92 8.61
C ALA A 65 16.01 -14.05 9.85
N ALA A 66 16.40 -15.27 10.19
CA ALA A 66 17.30 -15.52 11.30
C ALA A 66 18.63 -14.76 11.20
N GLY A 67 19.19 -14.35 12.33
CA GLY A 67 20.45 -13.60 12.39
C GLY A 67 20.33 -12.13 11.99
N GLY A 68 19.15 -11.51 12.14
CA GLY A 68 18.95 -10.08 11.88
C GLY A 68 18.99 -9.71 10.40
N ARG A 69 18.85 -10.67 9.51
CA ARG A 69 18.83 -10.46 8.06
C ARG A 69 17.41 -10.15 7.58
N SER A 70 17.32 -9.39 6.51
CA SER A 70 16.06 -9.21 5.79
C SER A 70 16.18 -9.76 4.38
N ALA A 71 15.15 -10.50 3.95
CA ALA A 71 15.07 -11.06 2.62
C ALA A 71 14.01 -10.27 1.81
N GLN A 72 14.44 -9.63 0.72
CA GLN A 72 13.53 -8.97 -0.21
C GLN A 72 12.76 -10.01 -1.03
N MET A 73 11.44 -9.82 -1.13
CA MET A 73 10.51 -10.77 -1.77
C MET A 73 10.01 -10.29 -3.14
N SER A 74 10.86 -9.68 -3.95
CA SER A 74 10.46 -9.09 -5.25
C SER A 74 9.88 -10.09 -6.26
N TYR A 75 10.13 -11.39 -6.08
CA TYR A 75 9.58 -12.44 -6.94
C TYR A 75 8.38 -13.15 -6.31
N THR A 76 8.52 -13.59 -5.07
CA THR A 76 7.50 -14.42 -4.38
C THR A 76 6.39 -13.59 -3.79
N GLY A 77 6.71 -12.45 -3.18
CA GLY A 77 5.74 -11.59 -2.49
C GLY A 77 4.55 -11.18 -3.36
N PRO A 78 4.77 -10.59 -4.55
CA PRO A 78 3.66 -10.18 -5.41
C PRO A 78 2.71 -11.33 -5.79
N ARG A 79 3.26 -12.52 -6.02
CA ARG A 79 2.48 -13.71 -6.37
C ARG A 79 1.69 -14.26 -5.20
N LEU A 80 2.28 -14.24 -4.00
CA LEU A 80 1.60 -14.67 -2.78
C LEU A 80 0.44 -13.73 -2.44
N TYR A 81 0.62 -12.40 -2.57
CA TYR A 81 -0.46 -11.44 -2.39
C TYR A 81 -1.62 -11.71 -3.35
N LEU A 82 -1.35 -11.84 -4.65
CA LEU A 82 -2.40 -12.17 -5.63
C LEU A 82 -3.05 -13.52 -5.36
N GLY A 83 -2.27 -14.56 -5.02
CA GLY A 83 -2.77 -15.88 -4.68
C GLY A 83 -3.68 -15.90 -3.45
N ALA A 84 -3.46 -14.96 -2.52
CA ALA A 84 -4.31 -14.73 -1.35
C ALA A 84 -5.50 -13.79 -1.63
N GLY A 85 -5.68 -13.30 -2.86
CA GLY A 85 -6.75 -12.38 -3.23
C GLY A 85 -6.47 -10.91 -2.86
N VAL A 86 -5.23 -10.57 -2.49
CA VAL A 86 -4.82 -9.18 -2.21
C VAL A 86 -4.39 -8.52 -3.53
N THR A 87 -5.16 -7.55 -3.99
CA THR A 87 -4.97 -6.91 -5.30
C THR A 87 -4.36 -5.51 -5.21
N THR A 88 -4.29 -4.95 -4.03
CA THR A 88 -3.66 -3.65 -3.75
C THR A 88 -2.93 -3.74 -2.42
N ILE A 89 -1.73 -3.19 -2.35
CA ILE A 89 -0.99 -3.07 -1.08
C ILE A 89 -0.39 -1.67 -0.95
N ARG A 90 -0.20 -1.25 0.29
CA ARG A 90 0.70 -0.17 0.66
C ARG A 90 1.86 -0.77 1.44
N THR A 91 3.09 -0.57 0.96
CA THR A 91 4.25 -0.90 1.79
C THR A 91 4.28 0.06 2.98
N THR A 92 4.78 -0.39 4.13
CA THR A 92 4.74 0.43 5.35
C THR A 92 6.16 0.57 5.91
N GLY A 93 6.99 1.23 5.11
CA GLY A 93 8.42 1.33 5.25
C GLY A 93 9.14 0.29 4.38
N SER A 94 10.23 0.69 3.78
CA SER A 94 11.03 -0.16 2.91
C SER A 94 12.47 -0.26 3.41
N GLN A 95 13.02 -1.46 3.34
CA GLN A 95 14.45 -1.72 3.54
C GLN A 95 15.22 -1.78 2.20
N SER A 96 14.47 -1.84 1.10
CA SER A 96 15.01 -1.81 -0.27
C SER A 96 14.11 -0.93 -1.14
N PRO A 97 14.10 0.39 -0.92
CA PRO A 97 13.12 1.29 -1.52
C PRO A 97 13.17 1.28 -3.05
N TYR A 98 14.35 1.27 -3.65
CA TYR A 98 14.48 1.12 -5.10
C TYR A 98 14.03 -0.26 -5.60
N GLY A 99 14.17 -1.31 -4.78
CA GLY A 99 13.63 -2.63 -5.07
C GLY A 99 12.10 -2.57 -5.19
N ASP A 100 11.43 -1.90 -4.25
CA ASP A 100 9.98 -1.75 -4.23
C ASP A 100 9.48 -0.84 -5.38
N ILE A 101 10.16 0.28 -5.64
CA ILE A 101 9.84 1.19 -6.76
C ILE A 101 9.99 0.48 -8.11
N ASN A 102 11.08 -0.24 -8.31
CA ASN A 102 11.32 -0.97 -9.55
C ASN A 102 10.33 -2.14 -9.71
N LEU A 103 9.98 -2.83 -8.64
CA LEU A 103 8.95 -3.86 -8.66
C LEU A 103 7.59 -3.27 -9.07
N LYS A 104 7.19 -2.15 -8.45
CA LYS A 104 5.98 -1.42 -8.82
C LYS A 104 5.97 -1.09 -10.31
N ARG A 105 7.05 -0.47 -10.83
CA ARG A 105 7.15 -0.12 -12.26
C ARG A 105 6.97 -1.33 -13.18
N ARG A 106 7.57 -2.47 -12.83
CA ARG A 106 7.45 -3.71 -13.62
C ARG A 106 6.04 -4.31 -13.58
N ILE A 107 5.35 -4.20 -12.44
CA ILE A 107 3.95 -4.61 -12.30
C ILE A 107 3.04 -3.69 -13.11
N ASP A 108 3.20 -2.37 -13.00
CA ASP A 108 2.42 -1.39 -13.73
C ASP A 108 2.57 -1.53 -15.26
N GLN A 109 3.74 -1.96 -15.71
CA GLN A 109 4.03 -2.27 -17.13
C GLN A 109 3.54 -3.67 -17.56
N GLY A 110 2.95 -4.45 -16.68
CA GLY A 110 2.50 -5.82 -16.97
C GLY A 110 3.64 -6.84 -17.18
N MET A 111 4.87 -6.48 -16.84
CA MET A 111 6.03 -7.36 -17.00
C MET A 111 6.09 -8.50 -15.98
N VAL A 112 5.52 -8.29 -14.81
CA VAL A 112 5.40 -9.30 -13.74
C VAL A 112 4.02 -9.23 -13.10
N PRO A 113 3.45 -10.38 -12.68
CA PRO A 113 2.18 -10.36 -11.95
C PRO A 113 2.40 -9.84 -10.53
N GLY A 114 1.48 -9.00 -10.06
CA GLY A 114 1.51 -8.46 -8.70
C GLY A 114 0.31 -7.55 -8.41
N PRO A 115 0.07 -7.22 -7.15
CA PRO A 115 -0.94 -6.25 -6.76
C PRO A 115 -0.51 -4.84 -7.19
N ARG A 116 -1.44 -3.90 -7.22
CA ARG A 116 -1.08 -2.48 -7.27
C ARG A 116 -0.30 -2.11 -6.01
N ILE A 117 0.85 -1.47 -6.15
CA ILE A 117 1.71 -1.11 -5.01
C ILE A 117 1.73 0.39 -4.80
N TYR A 118 1.34 0.83 -3.60
CA TYR A 118 1.64 2.16 -3.09
C TYR A 118 2.93 2.08 -2.28
N VAL A 119 4.01 2.65 -2.80
CA VAL A 119 5.32 2.55 -2.17
C VAL A 119 5.48 3.64 -1.11
N THR A 120 5.88 3.23 0.10
CA THR A 120 6.37 4.17 1.12
C THR A 120 7.87 4.39 0.99
N THR A 121 8.34 5.47 1.57
CA THR A 121 9.76 5.75 1.76
C THR A 121 10.44 4.68 2.62
N PRO A 122 11.77 4.63 2.69
CA PRO A 122 12.46 4.07 3.83
C PRO A 122 11.93 4.62 5.14
N TYR A 123 12.20 3.93 6.23
CA TYR A 123 11.84 4.44 7.55
C TYR A 123 12.58 5.73 7.85
N LEU A 124 11.85 6.77 8.23
CA LEU A 124 12.42 8.03 8.73
C LEU A 124 12.31 8.03 10.26
N THR A 125 13.45 8.13 10.93
CA THR A 125 13.55 8.15 12.38
C THR A 125 14.42 9.32 12.84
N GLY A 126 14.53 9.51 14.16
CA GLY A 126 15.48 10.43 14.76
C GLY A 126 16.76 9.74 15.25
N PRO A 127 17.65 10.47 15.93
CA PRO A 127 18.88 9.92 16.53
C PRO A 127 18.59 8.71 17.42
N GLY A 128 19.50 7.73 17.38
CA GLY A 128 19.33 6.47 18.09
C GLY A 128 18.45 5.44 17.39
N GLY A 129 17.85 5.79 16.25
CA GLY A 129 17.24 4.82 15.35
C GLY A 129 18.30 3.91 14.74
N GLY A 130 17.96 2.64 14.52
CA GLY A 130 18.93 1.62 14.14
C GLY A 130 18.91 1.20 12.67
N GLY A 131 19.98 0.55 12.26
CA GLY A 131 20.04 -0.28 11.07
C GLY A 131 19.95 0.49 9.75
N THR A 132 19.01 0.10 8.91
CA THR A 132 18.81 0.64 7.55
C THR A 132 17.87 1.85 7.49
N MET A 133 17.59 2.47 8.65
CA MET A 133 16.68 3.61 8.73
C MET A 133 17.39 4.91 8.39
N SER A 134 16.68 5.84 7.78
CA SER A 134 17.16 7.20 7.55
C SER A 134 16.93 8.03 8.80
N VAL A 135 17.95 8.79 9.23
CA VAL A 135 17.88 9.65 10.40
C VAL A 135 17.71 11.10 9.98
N ALA A 136 16.72 11.79 10.56
CA ALA A 136 16.57 13.23 10.47
C ALA A 136 16.69 13.83 11.87
N GLU A 137 17.72 14.64 12.06
CA GLU A 137 17.99 15.37 13.31
C GLU A 137 17.31 16.74 13.33
N THR A 138 17.02 17.28 12.13
CA THR A 138 16.41 18.59 11.97
C THR A 138 15.21 18.58 11.03
N PRO A 139 14.30 19.56 11.15
CA PRO A 139 13.18 19.72 10.20
C PRO A 139 13.63 19.83 8.74
N GLU A 140 14.76 20.49 8.47
CA GLU A 140 15.30 20.67 7.12
C GLU A 140 15.79 19.35 6.51
N GLN A 141 16.40 18.48 7.33
CA GLN A 141 16.78 17.13 6.89
C GLN A 141 15.56 16.31 6.56
N ALA A 142 14.51 16.39 7.40
CA ALA A 142 13.26 15.70 7.17
C ALA A 142 12.57 16.15 5.86
N ARG A 143 12.50 17.47 5.57
CA ARG A 143 11.97 17.99 4.31
C ARG A 143 12.77 17.50 3.09
N ARG A 144 14.09 17.55 3.15
CA ARG A 144 14.94 17.06 2.03
C ARG A 144 14.74 15.57 1.78
N PHE A 145 14.60 14.78 2.84
CA PHE A 145 14.30 13.35 2.71
C PHE A 145 12.98 13.13 1.97
N VAL A 146 11.92 13.84 2.35
CA VAL A 146 10.61 13.71 1.71
C VAL A 146 10.65 14.15 0.25
N ALA A 147 11.22 15.31 -0.05
CA ALA A 147 11.34 15.84 -1.41
C ALA A 147 12.06 14.84 -2.33
N TYR A 148 13.19 14.29 -1.87
CA TYR A 148 13.94 13.28 -2.62
C TYR A 148 13.08 12.03 -2.95
N TRP A 149 12.39 11.47 -1.97
CA TRP A 149 11.59 10.26 -2.21
C TRP A 149 10.30 10.51 -2.99
N ALA A 150 9.76 11.73 -2.94
CA ALA A 150 8.67 12.16 -3.82
C ALA A 150 9.11 12.13 -5.29
N GLU A 151 10.29 12.69 -5.61
CA GLU A 151 10.88 12.66 -6.95
C GLU A 151 11.15 11.23 -7.43
N GLU A 152 11.57 10.33 -6.54
CA GLU A 152 11.80 8.91 -6.85
C GLU A 152 10.49 8.11 -7.04
N GLY A 153 9.34 8.67 -6.68
CA GLY A 153 8.02 8.09 -6.92
C GLY A 153 7.41 7.35 -5.74
N ALA A 154 7.89 7.58 -4.52
CA ALA A 154 7.18 7.17 -3.33
C ALA A 154 5.88 7.98 -3.17
N SER A 155 4.83 7.35 -2.67
CA SER A 155 3.51 7.98 -2.47
C SER A 155 3.15 8.18 -1.00
N TRP A 156 3.94 7.61 -0.10
CA TRP A 156 3.77 7.71 1.35
C TRP A 156 5.11 7.87 2.04
N ILE A 157 5.13 8.59 3.17
CA ILE A 157 6.26 8.60 4.10
C ILE A 157 5.96 7.69 5.29
N LYS A 158 6.97 6.96 5.78
CA LYS A 158 6.89 6.13 6.98
C LYS A 158 7.80 6.67 8.08
N PHE A 159 7.20 7.12 9.16
CA PHE A 159 7.91 7.48 10.39
C PHE A 159 8.19 6.26 11.26
N TYR A 160 9.24 6.37 12.07
CA TYR A 160 9.61 5.38 13.07
C TYR A 160 9.90 6.02 14.44
N THR A 161 10.32 5.22 15.39
CA THR A 161 10.19 5.43 16.83
C THR A 161 10.82 6.69 17.42
N ASN A 162 11.93 7.22 16.86
CA ASN A 162 12.73 8.26 17.51
C ASN A 162 12.64 9.63 16.83
N ILE A 163 11.73 9.81 15.87
CA ILE A 163 11.56 11.09 15.16
C ILE A 163 11.09 12.18 16.14
N SER A 164 11.68 13.37 16.10
CA SER A 164 11.18 14.49 16.89
C SER A 164 9.86 15.03 16.33
N ARG A 165 9.07 15.65 17.19
CA ARG A 165 7.78 16.25 16.80
C ARG A 165 7.98 17.32 15.71
N GLU A 166 9.02 18.13 15.81
CA GLU A 166 9.33 19.21 14.86
C GLU A 166 9.75 18.62 13.49
N ALA A 167 10.62 17.61 13.48
CA ALA A 167 11.05 16.96 12.25
C ALA A 167 9.89 16.21 11.59
N MET A 168 9.04 15.54 12.38
CA MET A 168 7.84 14.87 11.89
C MET A 168 6.86 15.86 11.25
N GLY A 169 6.56 16.98 11.92
CA GLY A 169 5.67 18.02 11.38
C GLY A 169 6.19 18.59 10.07
N ALA A 170 7.50 18.91 10.03
CA ALA A 170 8.14 19.40 8.81
C ALA A 170 8.07 18.39 7.64
N ALA A 171 8.22 17.10 7.95
CA ALA A 171 8.12 16.05 6.95
C ALA A 171 6.68 15.85 6.46
N ILE A 172 5.68 15.91 7.34
CA ILE A 172 4.25 15.82 6.97
C ILE A 172 3.87 17.01 6.06
N ASP A 173 4.24 18.23 6.44
CA ASP A 173 4.00 19.43 5.63
C ASP A 173 4.59 19.28 4.22
N GLU A 174 5.83 18.80 4.13
CA GLU A 174 6.48 18.59 2.84
C GLU A 174 5.83 17.46 2.05
N ALA A 175 5.46 16.35 2.71
CA ALA A 175 4.76 15.24 2.08
C ALA A 175 3.45 15.70 1.44
N HIS A 176 2.64 16.47 2.16
CA HIS A 176 1.38 17.02 1.65
C HIS A 176 1.59 17.98 0.46
N LYS A 177 2.62 18.84 0.48
CA LYS A 177 2.97 19.69 -0.66
C LYS A 177 3.33 18.87 -1.91
N GLN A 178 3.98 17.72 -1.73
CA GLN A 178 4.35 16.81 -2.81
C GLN A 178 3.21 15.83 -3.20
N GLY A 179 2.03 15.96 -2.60
CA GLY A 179 0.89 15.04 -2.84
C GLY A 179 1.08 13.65 -2.23
N MET A 180 2.07 13.48 -1.35
CA MET A 180 2.27 12.25 -0.58
C MET A 180 1.42 12.24 0.68
N LYS A 181 1.28 11.07 1.28
CA LYS A 181 0.64 10.84 2.57
C LYS A 181 1.63 10.35 3.61
N ALA A 182 1.23 10.42 4.89
CA ALA A 182 2.09 10.11 6.02
C ALA A 182 1.51 9.02 6.91
N THR A 183 2.36 8.07 7.32
CA THR A 183 2.02 7.02 8.29
C THR A 183 3.17 6.82 9.27
N GLY A 184 2.91 6.30 10.45
CA GLY A 184 3.94 6.14 11.48
C GLY A 184 3.75 4.96 12.41
N HIS A 185 4.89 4.33 12.78
CA HIS A 185 4.97 3.38 13.89
C HIS A 185 4.77 4.11 15.22
N LEU A 186 5.35 5.29 15.33
CA LEU A 186 5.33 6.22 16.46
C LEU A 186 5.87 5.61 17.77
N CYS A 187 6.39 6.47 18.62
CA CYS A 187 6.79 6.23 19.99
C CYS A 187 7.17 7.54 20.68
N SER A 188 8.21 8.25 20.16
CA SER A 188 8.64 9.57 20.66
C SER A 188 7.60 10.67 20.44
N VAL A 189 6.74 10.51 19.43
CA VAL A 189 5.58 11.36 19.16
C VAL A 189 4.34 10.52 19.44
N THR A 190 3.44 11.02 20.29
CA THR A 190 2.18 10.36 20.63
C THR A 190 1.20 10.37 19.46
N PHE A 191 0.19 9.51 19.50
CA PHE A 191 -0.90 9.52 18.51
C PHE A 191 -1.61 10.85 18.45
N ARG A 192 -1.87 11.47 19.61
CA ARG A 192 -2.52 12.79 19.69
C ARG A 192 -1.67 13.85 18.98
N GLU A 193 -0.39 13.94 19.30
CA GLU A 193 0.52 14.89 18.64
C GLU A 193 0.62 14.64 17.14
N ALA A 194 0.66 13.38 16.70
CA ALA A 194 0.68 13.05 15.29
C ALA A 194 -0.61 13.47 14.55
N VAL A 195 -1.76 13.32 15.19
CA VAL A 195 -3.05 13.82 14.67
C VAL A 195 -3.04 15.34 14.59
N ASP A 196 -2.54 16.03 15.61
CA ASP A 196 -2.39 17.50 15.60
C ASP A 196 -1.44 17.99 14.50
N LEU A 197 -0.50 17.14 14.07
CA LEU A 197 0.40 17.36 12.91
C LEU A 197 -0.22 16.90 11.58
N HIS A 198 -1.49 16.49 11.57
CA HIS A 198 -2.23 16.04 10.38
C HIS A 198 -1.67 14.77 9.70
N ILE A 199 -1.19 13.79 10.49
CA ILE A 199 -0.84 12.48 9.94
C ILE A 199 -2.05 11.81 9.28
N ASP A 200 -1.85 11.15 8.13
CA ASP A 200 -2.95 10.52 7.38
C ASP A 200 -3.34 9.14 7.93
N ASP A 201 -2.41 8.44 8.58
CA ASP A 201 -2.63 7.07 9.05
C ASP A 201 -1.74 6.71 10.24
N LEU A 202 -2.31 6.01 11.21
CA LEU A 202 -1.63 5.46 12.38
C LEU A 202 -1.41 3.96 12.16
N ALA A 203 -0.14 3.58 11.89
CA ALA A 203 0.19 2.26 11.37
C ALA A 203 -0.08 1.09 12.33
N HIS A 204 -0.04 1.32 13.64
CA HIS A 204 -0.25 0.28 14.66
C HIS A 204 -1.20 0.79 15.73
N GLY A 205 -2.36 0.17 15.88
CA GLY A 205 -3.30 0.52 16.94
C GLY A 205 -2.79 0.12 18.33
N GLY A 206 -2.94 1.03 19.32
CA GLY A 206 -2.76 0.71 20.74
C GLY A 206 -1.32 0.56 21.23
N MET A 207 -0.31 0.90 20.44
CA MET A 207 1.09 0.79 20.89
C MET A 207 1.60 2.04 21.61
N THR A 208 0.97 3.19 21.39
CA THR A 208 1.30 4.45 22.07
C THR A 208 0.02 5.21 22.36
N ALA A 209 -0.47 5.06 23.57
CA ALA A 209 -1.61 5.82 24.05
C ALA A 209 -1.18 7.22 24.51
#